data_ebe41680001e00e03b0cd8c684a0b276
#
_entry.id   ebe41680001e00e03b0cd8c684a0b276
#
_cell.length_a   1.000
_cell.length_b   1.000
_cell.length_c   1.000
_cell.angle_alpha   90.00
_cell.angle_beta   90.00
_cell.angle_gamma   90.00
#
_symmetry.space_group_name_H-M   'P 1'
#
loop_
_entity.id
_entity.type
_entity.pdbx_description
1 polymer ?
#
loop_
_entity_poly.entity_id
_entity_poly.type
_entity_poly.pdbx_seq_one_letter_code
_entity_poly.pdbx_strand_id
1 'polypeptide(L)'
;MKKWYAVMAKPRKEQTSAYFLEQSGIEAYYPEVNECINVKGSRCVRRTSLFPGYFFARFDYNKEYRTVSYCRGVRKIVTFGQVPAEVEPDLLDDIRRGLSRQDIIPIMSRPKHGEIVRISHGPLSGVEGIFDYCLSGEERIVILLRSLSHQTRAVIKLSDIERLPEAV
;
A
#
# COMPACT_ATOMS: atom_id res chain seq x y z
N MET A 1 21.94 11.28 -17.56
CA MET A 1 22.22 10.93 -16.15
C MET A 1 21.10 10.03 -15.65
N LYS A 2 21.42 8.89 -15.02
CA LYS A 2 20.37 7.95 -14.54
C LYS A 2 19.73 8.45 -13.27
N LYS A 3 18.41 8.52 -13.25
CA LYS A 3 17.57 8.90 -12.09
C LYS A 3 16.50 7.86 -11.86
N TRP A 4 15.93 7.83 -10.67
CA TRP A 4 14.79 6.98 -10.35
C TRP A 4 13.49 7.62 -10.81
N TYR A 5 12.62 6.82 -11.40
CA TYR A 5 11.29 7.22 -11.85
C TYR A 5 10.23 6.22 -11.42
N ALA A 6 9.04 6.71 -11.17
CA ALA A 6 7.88 5.87 -10.95
C ALA A 6 7.36 5.33 -12.30
N VAL A 7 7.12 4.04 -12.35
CA VAL A 7 6.63 3.33 -13.53
C VAL A 7 5.33 2.61 -13.18
N MET A 8 4.30 2.83 -14.00
CA MET A 8 3.03 2.15 -13.89
C MET A 8 3.06 0.86 -14.72
N ALA A 9 2.75 -0.25 -14.09
CA ALA A 9 2.59 -1.54 -14.75
C ALA A 9 1.13 -1.79 -15.18
N LYS A 10 0.96 -2.74 -16.10
CA LYS A 10 -0.35 -3.35 -16.34
C LYS A 10 -0.78 -4.13 -15.10
N PRO A 11 -2.09 -4.33 -14.86
CA PRO A 11 -2.57 -5.02 -13.66
C PRO A 11 -1.88 -6.38 -13.43
N ARG A 12 -1.37 -6.59 -12.24
CA ARG A 12 -0.65 -7.81 -11.81
C ARG A 12 0.61 -8.13 -12.61
N LYS A 13 1.24 -7.13 -13.25
CA LYS A 13 2.49 -7.30 -14.03
C LYS A 13 3.67 -6.53 -13.43
N GLU A 14 3.53 -5.97 -12.24
CA GLU A 14 4.54 -5.13 -11.60
C GLU A 14 5.88 -5.88 -11.46
N GLN A 15 5.86 -7.03 -10.79
CA GLN A 15 7.05 -7.87 -10.60
C GLN A 15 7.63 -8.37 -11.93
N THR A 16 6.76 -8.79 -12.83
CA THR A 16 7.18 -9.26 -14.18
C THR A 16 7.85 -8.13 -14.96
N SER A 17 7.31 -6.91 -14.89
CA SER A 17 7.86 -5.76 -15.60
C SER A 17 9.23 -5.34 -15.03
N ALA A 18 9.34 -5.31 -13.69
CA ALA A 18 10.61 -5.04 -13.02
C ALA A 18 11.69 -6.05 -13.45
N TYR A 19 11.36 -7.34 -13.43
CA TYR A 19 12.27 -8.40 -13.88
C TYR A 19 12.75 -8.22 -15.33
N PHE A 20 11.84 -7.90 -16.27
CA PHE A 20 12.24 -7.69 -17.68
C PHE A 20 13.11 -6.45 -17.87
N LEU A 21 12.89 -5.39 -17.08
CA LEU A 21 13.77 -4.22 -17.09
C LEU A 21 15.17 -4.56 -16.59
N GLU A 22 15.29 -5.35 -15.53
CA GLU A 22 16.57 -5.81 -15.01
C GLU A 22 17.34 -6.66 -16.03
N GLN A 23 16.63 -7.54 -16.76
CA GLN A 23 17.21 -8.30 -17.87
C GLN A 23 17.72 -7.39 -19.03
N SER A 24 17.15 -6.20 -19.14
CA SER A 24 17.56 -5.18 -20.12
C SER A 24 18.65 -4.23 -19.59
N GLY A 25 19.22 -4.52 -18.41
CA GLY A 25 20.28 -3.70 -17.78
C GLY A 25 19.78 -2.43 -17.12
N ILE A 26 18.49 -2.32 -16.87
CA ILE A 26 17.88 -1.21 -16.15
C ILE A 26 17.58 -1.65 -14.72
N GLU A 27 18.14 -0.93 -13.75
CA GLU A 27 17.88 -1.19 -12.34
C GLU A 27 16.39 -0.95 -12.03
N ALA A 28 15.70 -1.95 -11.46
CA ALA A 28 14.31 -1.86 -11.08
C ALA A 28 14.13 -2.19 -9.60
N TYR A 29 13.12 -1.59 -8.98
CA TYR A 29 12.78 -1.83 -7.59
C TYR A 29 11.26 -1.98 -7.43
N TYR A 30 10.87 -3.18 -7.03
CA TYR A 30 9.48 -3.52 -6.74
C TYR A 30 9.37 -3.86 -5.25
N PRO A 31 8.94 -2.89 -4.41
CA PRO A 31 8.82 -3.13 -2.98
C PRO A 31 7.61 -4.01 -2.66
N GLU A 32 7.88 -5.09 -1.95
CA GLU A 32 6.88 -6.03 -1.46
C GLU A 32 6.84 -6.02 0.07
N VAL A 33 5.65 -6.21 0.61
CA VAL A 33 5.40 -6.37 2.04
C VAL A 33 4.81 -7.75 2.32
N ASN A 34 5.09 -8.27 3.50
CA ASN A 34 4.46 -9.48 3.99
C ASN A 34 3.14 -9.11 4.68
N GLU A 35 2.03 -9.51 4.12
CA GLU A 35 0.69 -9.33 4.67
C GLU A 35 0.23 -10.61 5.37
N CYS A 36 -0.17 -10.50 6.63
CA CYS A 36 -0.83 -11.60 7.33
C CYS A 36 -2.31 -11.63 6.95
N ILE A 37 -2.70 -12.61 6.15
CA ILE A 37 -4.10 -12.85 5.78
C ILE A 37 -4.66 -14.05 6.54
N ASN A 38 -5.94 -13.98 6.87
CA ASN A 38 -6.64 -15.11 7.50
C ASN A 38 -7.41 -15.86 6.40
N VAL A 39 -6.95 -17.06 6.05
CA VAL A 39 -7.60 -17.91 5.06
C VAL A 39 -8.20 -19.12 5.77
N LYS A 40 -9.52 -19.23 5.77
CA LYS A 40 -10.27 -20.33 6.39
C LYS A 40 -9.86 -20.63 7.83
N GLY A 41 -9.62 -19.57 8.64
CA GLY A 41 -9.24 -19.73 10.06
C GLY A 41 -7.74 -19.94 10.31
N SER A 42 -6.91 -20.06 9.28
CA SER A 42 -5.46 -20.18 9.40
C SER A 42 -4.77 -18.87 9.01
N ARG A 43 -3.77 -18.46 9.80
CA ARG A 43 -2.93 -17.30 9.48
C ARG A 43 -1.93 -17.70 8.39
N CYS A 44 -2.02 -17.03 7.23
CA CYS A 44 -1.08 -17.19 6.13
C CYS A 44 -0.36 -15.86 5.88
N VAL A 45 0.94 -15.94 5.58
CA VAL A 45 1.72 -14.78 5.14
C VAL A 45 1.67 -14.75 3.62
N ARG A 46 1.24 -13.62 3.08
CA ARG A 46 1.21 -13.37 1.64
C ARG A 46 2.10 -12.18 1.32
N ARG A 47 2.94 -12.31 0.30
CA ARG A 47 3.64 -11.15 -0.27
C ARG A 47 2.69 -10.36 -1.15
N THR A 48 2.66 -9.06 -0.93
CA THR A 48 1.86 -8.13 -1.72
C THR A 48 2.68 -6.88 -2.05
N SER A 49 2.31 -6.18 -3.11
CA SER A 49 2.96 -4.93 -3.48
C SER A 49 2.71 -3.85 -2.42
N LEU A 50 3.75 -3.12 -2.05
CA LEU A 50 3.60 -1.91 -1.24
C LEU A 50 2.87 -0.81 -2.03
N PHE A 51 3.10 -0.73 -3.35
CA PHE A 51 2.44 0.22 -4.26
C PHE A 51 1.74 -0.53 -5.40
N PRO A 52 0.48 -0.98 -5.23
CA PRO A 52 -0.22 -1.73 -6.25
C PRO A 52 -0.31 -0.96 -7.59
N GLY A 53 0.14 -1.60 -8.65
CA GLY A 53 0.19 -1.01 -9.99
C GLY A 53 1.46 -0.23 -10.31
N TYR A 54 2.38 -0.06 -9.36
CA TYR A 54 3.59 0.72 -9.54
C TYR A 54 4.84 -0.02 -9.09
N PHE A 55 5.96 0.35 -9.72
CA PHE A 55 7.31 0.00 -9.31
C PHE A 55 8.26 1.14 -9.71
N PHE A 56 9.50 1.07 -9.30
CA PHE A 56 10.50 2.09 -9.57
C PHE A 56 11.58 1.56 -10.50
N ALA A 57 12.09 2.42 -11.39
CA ALA A 57 13.18 2.06 -12.29
C ALA A 57 14.17 3.21 -12.40
N ARG A 58 15.48 2.88 -12.45
CA ARG A 58 16.58 3.83 -12.55
C ARG A 58 17.17 3.81 -13.96
N PHE A 59 16.94 4.87 -14.69
CA PHE A 59 17.37 4.97 -16.08
C PHE A 59 17.63 6.41 -16.52
N ASP A 60 18.30 6.56 -17.65
CA ASP A 60 18.44 7.85 -18.32
C ASP A 60 17.23 8.10 -19.21
N TYR A 61 16.38 9.06 -18.81
CA TYR A 61 15.10 9.33 -19.48
C TYR A 61 15.28 9.62 -20.97
N ASN A 62 16.33 10.36 -21.34
CA ASN A 62 16.56 10.74 -22.74
C ASN A 62 17.04 9.55 -23.61
N LYS A 63 17.78 8.62 -23.02
CA LYS A 63 18.41 7.51 -23.76
C LYS A 63 17.58 6.23 -23.70
N GLU A 64 16.99 5.94 -22.53
CA GLU A 64 16.41 4.65 -22.21
C GLU A 64 14.85 4.70 -22.11
N TYR A 65 14.23 5.85 -22.39
CA TYR A 65 12.77 6.02 -22.37
C TYR A 65 12.02 4.94 -23.16
N ARG A 66 12.48 4.66 -24.40
CA ARG A 66 11.84 3.66 -25.26
C ARG A 66 11.96 2.26 -24.67
N THR A 67 13.13 1.90 -24.17
CA THR A 67 13.39 0.60 -23.56
C THR A 67 12.43 0.36 -22.39
N VAL A 68 12.23 1.37 -21.54
CA VAL A 68 11.31 1.28 -20.39
C VAL A 68 9.86 1.28 -20.84
N SER A 69 9.46 2.23 -21.70
CA SER A 69 8.06 2.40 -22.11
C SER A 69 7.50 1.20 -22.89
N TYR A 70 8.35 0.54 -23.68
CA TYR A 70 7.94 -0.63 -24.48
C TYR A 70 8.25 -1.96 -23.79
N CYS A 71 8.78 -1.96 -22.57
CA CYS A 71 9.03 -3.18 -21.82
C CYS A 71 7.72 -3.93 -21.54
N ARG A 72 7.82 -5.26 -21.62
CA ARG A 72 6.67 -6.15 -21.39
C ARG A 72 6.08 -5.91 -20.00
N GLY A 73 4.77 -5.62 -19.98
CA GLY A 73 4.02 -5.40 -18.75
C GLY A 73 4.03 -3.96 -18.24
N VAL A 74 4.88 -3.08 -18.78
CA VAL A 74 4.81 -1.65 -18.52
C VAL A 74 3.58 -1.06 -19.20
N ARG A 75 2.89 -0.16 -18.50
CA ARG A 75 1.79 0.62 -19.05
C ARG A 75 2.26 2.00 -19.46
N LYS A 76 2.97 2.70 -18.58
CA LYS A 76 3.57 4.02 -18.85
C LYS A 76 4.57 4.39 -17.76
N ILE A 77 5.50 5.29 -18.07
CA ILE A 77 6.25 6.04 -17.09
C ILE A 77 5.34 7.13 -16.52
N VAL A 78 5.33 7.30 -15.21
CA VAL A 78 4.48 8.31 -14.56
C VAL A 78 5.02 9.71 -14.85
N THR A 79 4.14 10.64 -15.19
CA THR A 79 4.50 12.04 -15.46
C THR A 79 3.52 12.98 -14.75
N PHE A 80 4.02 14.15 -14.36
CA PHE A 80 3.20 15.30 -13.96
C PHE A 80 3.23 16.31 -15.11
N GLY A 81 2.14 16.33 -15.89
CA GLY A 81 2.15 17.02 -17.19
C GLY A 81 3.15 16.37 -18.16
N GLN A 82 4.16 17.11 -18.59
CA GLN A 82 5.22 16.61 -19.48
C GLN A 82 6.50 16.19 -18.74
N VAL A 83 6.56 16.41 -17.41
CA VAL A 83 7.75 16.12 -16.61
C VAL A 83 7.62 14.72 -16.01
N PRO A 84 8.62 13.83 -16.20
CA PRO A 84 8.60 12.50 -15.58
C PRO A 84 8.66 12.63 -14.06
N ALA A 85 7.92 11.75 -13.36
CA ALA A 85 7.89 11.70 -11.91
C ALA A 85 9.20 11.13 -11.36
N GLU A 86 10.16 12.00 -11.10
CA GLU A 86 11.42 11.63 -10.43
C GLU A 86 11.15 11.23 -8.98
N VAL A 87 11.90 10.26 -8.51
CA VAL A 87 11.82 9.75 -7.13
C VAL A 87 13.20 9.94 -6.49
N GLU A 88 13.21 10.56 -5.33
CA GLU A 88 14.46 10.78 -4.58
C GLU A 88 15.06 9.43 -4.13
N PRO A 89 16.36 9.21 -4.35
CA PRO A 89 17.02 7.98 -3.92
C PRO A 89 16.87 7.69 -2.43
N ASP A 90 16.96 8.73 -1.61
CA ASP A 90 16.85 8.63 -0.15
C ASP A 90 15.49 8.06 0.28
N LEU A 91 14.41 8.43 -0.41
CA LEU A 91 13.08 7.87 -0.17
C LEU A 91 13.05 6.36 -0.43
N LEU A 92 13.68 5.90 -1.53
CA LEU A 92 13.73 4.46 -1.83
C LEU A 92 14.61 3.70 -0.84
N ASP A 93 15.68 4.31 -0.36
CA ASP A 93 16.54 3.72 0.67
C ASP A 93 15.83 3.66 2.03
N ASP A 94 15.01 4.64 2.37
CA ASP A 94 14.15 4.60 3.55
C ASP A 94 13.12 3.47 3.46
N ILE A 95 12.48 3.30 2.30
CA ILE A 95 11.57 2.19 2.04
C ILE A 95 12.29 0.84 2.17
N ARG A 96 13.47 0.70 1.57
CA ARG A 96 14.30 -0.51 1.68
C ARG A 96 14.66 -0.82 3.13
N ARG A 97 15.10 0.19 3.89
CA ARG A 97 15.44 0.05 5.31
C ARG A 97 14.24 -0.33 6.16
N GLY A 98 13.09 0.30 5.93
CA GLY A 98 11.84 -0.03 6.61
C GLY A 98 11.41 -1.47 6.35
N LEU A 99 11.48 -1.93 5.11
CA LEU A 99 11.15 -3.31 4.73
C LEU A 99 12.16 -4.35 5.25
N SER A 100 13.45 -3.97 5.37
CA SER A 100 14.51 -4.87 5.85
C SER A 100 14.47 -5.09 7.37
N ARG A 101 13.92 -4.16 8.13
CA ARG A 101 13.81 -4.24 9.60
C ARG A 101 12.74 -5.23 10.06
N GLN A 102 12.11 -5.97 9.14
CA GLN A 102 10.99 -6.87 9.48
C GLN A 102 9.94 -6.21 10.40
N ASP A 103 9.92 -4.91 10.43
CA ASP A 103 8.72 -4.24 10.80
C ASP A 103 7.71 -4.72 9.75
N ILE A 104 7.11 -5.89 10.10
CA ILE A 104 5.77 -6.16 9.65
C ILE A 104 5.11 -4.83 9.93
N ILE A 105 5.00 -3.97 8.89
CA ILE A 105 3.97 -2.96 8.95
C ILE A 105 2.78 -3.84 9.24
N PRO A 106 2.21 -3.81 10.44
CA PRO A 106 0.90 -4.39 10.59
C PRO A 106 0.10 -3.57 9.59
N ILE A 107 -0.06 -4.06 8.37
CA ILE A 107 -1.23 -3.72 7.61
C ILE A 107 -2.28 -4.04 8.64
N MET A 108 -2.82 -2.99 9.25
CA MET A 108 -3.71 -3.09 10.39
C MET A 108 -4.65 -4.19 10.01
N SER A 109 -4.41 -5.37 10.62
CA SER A 109 -5.22 -6.54 10.30
C SER A 109 -6.63 -6.03 10.49
N ARG A 110 -7.42 -5.99 9.41
CA ARG A 110 -8.74 -5.37 9.44
C ARG A 110 -9.42 -5.85 10.70
N PRO A 111 -10.00 -4.96 11.51
CA PRO A 111 -10.66 -5.38 12.72
C PRO A 111 -11.65 -6.50 12.40
N LYS A 112 -11.86 -7.41 13.31
CA LYS A 112 -12.89 -8.42 13.16
C LYS A 112 -14.24 -7.81 13.45
N HIS A 113 -15.29 -8.28 12.79
CA HIS A 113 -16.66 -7.90 13.13
C HIS A 113 -16.90 -8.07 14.65
N GLY A 114 -17.42 -7.04 15.29
CA GLY A 114 -17.63 -6.99 16.73
C GLY A 114 -16.42 -6.52 17.56
N GLU A 115 -15.26 -6.29 16.94
CA GLU A 115 -14.07 -5.81 17.66
C GLU A 115 -14.21 -4.34 18.05
N ILE A 116 -13.75 -4.00 19.25
CA ILE A 116 -13.77 -2.62 19.74
C ILE A 116 -12.56 -1.88 19.16
N VAL A 117 -12.83 -0.74 18.56
CA VAL A 117 -11.84 0.16 17.97
C VAL A 117 -12.02 1.58 18.50
N ARG A 118 -10.93 2.34 18.59
CA ARG A 118 -10.95 3.75 18.92
C ARG A 118 -10.62 4.57 17.69
N ILE A 119 -11.34 5.65 17.47
CA ILE A 119 -11.04 6.60 16.40
C ILE A 119 -9.88 7.47 16.85
N SER A 120 -8.75 7.44 16.09
CA SER A 120 -7.52 8.17 16.45
C SER A 120 -7.45 9.54 15.80
N HIS A 121 -8.10 9.74 14.65
CA HIS A 121 -8.04 10.99 13.90
C HIS A 121 -9.43 11.45 13.42
N GLY A 122 -9.55 12.75 13.16
CA GLY A 122 -10.77 13.37 12.63
C GLY A 122 -11.75 13.88 13.69
N PRO A 123 -12.95 14.31 13.25
CA PRO A 123 -13.93 14.96 14.15
C PRO A 123 -14.46 14.06 15.28
N LEU A 124 -14.30 12.75 15.15
CA LEU A 124 -14.72 11.74 16.13
C LEU A 124 -13.54 11.13 16.89
N SER A 125 -12.37 11.79 16.88
CA SER A 125 -11.19 11.31 17.60
C SER A 125 -11.46 11.09 19.08
N GLY A 126 -10.99 9.96 19.61
CA GLY A 126 -11.21 9.53 21.01
C GLY A 126 -12.50 8.74 21.22
N VAL A 127 -13.41 8.71 20.26
CA VAL A 127 -14.64 7.93 20.36
C VAL A 127 -14.38 6.46 20.10
N GLU A 128 -14.97 5.59 20.91
CA GLU A 128 -14.94 4.14 20.73
C GLU A 128 -16.16 3.66 19.95
N GLY A 129 -15.94 2.64 19.14
CA GLY A 129 -16.98 2.00 18.36
C GLY A 129 -16.70 0.52 18.17
N ILE A 130 -17.71 -0.16 17.66
CA ILE A 130 -17.62 -1.58 17.29
C ILE A 130 -17.49 -1.66 15.78
N PHE A 131 -16.46 -2.35 15.31
CA PHE A 131 -16.28 -2.59 13.89
C PHE A 131 -17.42 -3.45 13.34
N ASP A 132 -18.07 -2.98 12.28
CA ASP A 132 -19.16 -3.69 11.62
C ASP A 132 -18.66 -4.38 10.33
N TYR A 133 -18.28 -3.61 9.31
CA TYR A 133 -17.75 -4.16 8.05
C TYR A 133 -16.92 -3.14 7.26
N CYS A 134 -16.19 -3.64 6.26
CA CYS A 134 -15.47 -2.81 5.29
C CYS A 134 -16.35 -2.53 4.07
N LEU A 135 -16.31 -1.31 3.56
CA LEU A 135 -16.88 -0.99 2.27
C LEU A 135 -16.03 -1.57 1.15
N SER A 136 -16.67 -2.20 0.16
CA SER A 136 -15.98 -2.83 -0.96
C SER A 136 -15.14 -1.83 -1.74
N GLY A 137 -13.85 -2.15 -1.92
CA GLY A 137 -12.91 -1.36 -2.75
C GLY A 137 -12.39 -0.08 -2.13
N GLU A 138 -12.75 0.25 -0.89
CA GLU A 138 -12.29 1.44 -0.19
C GLU A 138 -11.59 1.07 1.13
N GLU A 139 -10.65 1.93 1.54
CA GLU A 139 -10.03 1.91 2.87
C GLU A 139 -10.96 2.50 3.93
N ARG A 140 -12.25 2.32 3.76
CA ARG A 140 -13.30 2.83 4.65
C ARG A 140 -14.01 1.67 5.32
N ILE A 141 -14.31 1.88 6.59
CA ILE A 141 -14.98 0.93 7.45
C ILE A 141 -16.24 1.56 8.06
N VAL A 142 -17.19 0.72 8.38
CA VAL A 142 -18.38 1.11 9.14
C VAL A 142 -18.18 0.72 10.60
N ILE A 143 -18.35 1.69 11.49
CA ILE A 143 -18.24 1.53 12.94
C ILE A 143 -19.56 1.91 13.58
N LEU A 144 -20.01 1.10 14.55
CA LEU A 144 -21.13 1.40 15.43
C LEU A 144 -20.61 2.15 16.66
N LEU A 145 -20.95 3.42 16.78
CA LEU A 145 -20.50 4.26 17.90
C LEU A 145 -21.16 3.83 19.21
N ARG A 146 -20.35 3.55 20.23
CA ARG A 146 -20.82 3.09 21.55
C ARG A 146 -21.40 4.20 22.44
N SER A 147 -20.97 5.43 22.22
CA SER A 147 -21.29 6.56 23.10
C SER A 147 -22.66 7.20 22.84
N LEU A 148 -23.40 6.74 21.84
CA LEU A 148 -24.72 7.30 21.52
C LEU A 148 -25.82 6.31 21.89
N SER A 149 -26.90 6.81 22.47
CA SER A 149 -28.05 6.03 22.93
C SER A 149 -28.75 5.22 21.84
N HIS A 150 -28.44 5.49 20.59
CA HIS A 150 -28.87 4.74 19.42
C HIS A 150 -27.63 4.30 18.65
N GLN A 151 -27.68 3.09 18.07
CA GLN A 151 -26.60 2.54 17.25
C GLN A 151 -26.39 3.42 16.01
N THR A 152 -25.59 4.46 16.17
CA THR A 152 -25.24 5.35 15.06
C THR A 152 -24.07 4.76 14.31
N ARG A 153 -24.23 4.57 13.01
CA ARG A 153 -23.17 4.11 12.12
C ARG A 153 -22.34 5.28 11.64
N ALA A 154 -21.04 5.16 11.71
CA ALA A 154 -20.10 6.12 11.14
C ALA A 154 -19.22 5.44 10.11
N VAL A 155 -18.95 6.14 9.01
CA VAL A 155 -18.01 5.69 7.98
C VAL A 155 -16.68 6.39 8.22
N ILE A 156 -15.65 5.63 8.56
CA ILE A 156 -14.33 6.12 8.96
C ILE A 156 -13.27 5.48 8.04
N LYS A 157 -12.17 6.18 7.79
CA LYS A 157 -11.03 5.58 7.10
C LYS A 157 -10.38 4.55 8.01
N LEU A 158 -9.92 3.44 7.44
CA LEU A 158 -9.22 2.40 8.18
C LEU A 158 -7.94 2.93 8.86
N SER A 159 -7.28 3.92 8.25
CA SER A 159 -6.10 4.61 8.79
C SER A 159 -6.38 5.42 10.06
N ASP A 160 -7.63 5.78 10.29
CA ASP A 160 -8.03 6.70 11.36
C ASP A 160 -8.54 5.98 12.61
N ILE A 161 -8.35 4.67 12.69
CA ILE A 161 -8.73 3.86 13.85
C ILE A 161 -7.52 3.19 14.50
N GLU A 162 -7.63 2.97 15.79
CA GLU A 162 -6.70 2.20 16.62
C GLU A 162 -7.44 1.02 17.27
N ARG A 163 -6.81 -0.15 17.26
CA ARG A 163 -7.35 -1.34 17.92
C ARG A 163 -7.07 -1.24 19.42
N LEU A 164 -8.09 -1.42 20.22
CA LEU A 164 -7.88 -1.54 21.66
C LEU A 164 -7.43 -2.98 21.98
N PRO A 165 -6.44 -3.16 22.85
CA PRO A 165 -6.10 -4.50 23.33
C PRO A 165 -7.33 -5.13 23.96
N GLU A 166 -7.58 -6.40 23.63
CA GLU A 166 -8.61 -7.17 24.33
C GLU A 166 -8.26 -7.13 25.83
N ALA A 167 -9.18 -6.62 26.64
CA ALA A 167 -9.03 -6.72 28.09
C ALA A 167 -9.00 -8.21 28.46
N VAL A 168 -7.89 -8.65 29.02
CA VAL A 168 -7.72 -10.00 29.58
C VAL A 168 -8.63 -10.18 30.77
#